data_17456c74209b63efc0b6619be1cb5570
#
_entry.id   17456c74209b63efc0b6619be1cb5570
#
_cell.length_a   1.000
_cell.length_b   1.000
_cell.length_c   1.000
_cell.angle_alpha   90.00
_cell.angle_beta   90.00
_cell.angle_gamma   90.00
#
_symmetry.space_group_name_H-M   'P 1'
#
loop_
_entity.id
_entity.type
_entity.pdbx_description
1 polymer ?
#
loop_
_entity_poly.entity_id
_entity_poly.type
_entity_poly.pdbx_seq_one_letter_code
_entity_poly.pdbx_strand_id
1 'polypeptide(L)'
;MKMKKVYFITDYKGYFGSKYHSVPYRGGMDRELLSRFMAEKGFESVFVRPMREELDNHDLRAGITVFGSHQDKGLFYKSFLEDLAVALEASGCAVCPSSTLIRAHENKVFFEMLRQYAGSQPFRQIKSWWYGTYEEFKAAAGELPYPVLLKRPDGSMSRGVSLAGDRSEAEKIARKIMSTRNGRLKIRDLFRWLKHKNYVRESWKRGKMVVQEFIPGLKNDYKILVFGSKYYVLYRRVKEGDFRASGQGLLEYRRELPDGLLDFAERCFVTFKSPHASFDIGFDGSGFYLFEAQYVCFGTYTLEHSSFF
;
A
#
# COMPACT_ATOMS: atom_id res chain seq x y z
N MET A 1 -34.52 13.39 11.84
CA MET A 1 -33.92 12.86 10.59
C MET A 1 -33.32 11.51 10.89
N LYS A 2 -33.57 10.48 10.07
CA LYS A 2 -32.94 9.15 10.29
C LYS A 2 -31.43 9.26 10.00
N MET A 3 -30.58 8.88 10.97
CA MET A 3 -29.13 8.90 10.78
C MET A 3 -28.74 7.96 9.64
N LYS A 4 -27.72 8.36 8.84
CA LYS A 4 -27.14 7.48 7.82
C LYS A 4 -26.27 6.43 8.50
N LYS A 5 -26.37 5.16 8.05
CA LYS A 5 -25.58 4.07 8.61
C LYS A 5 -24.18 4.02 7.98
N VAL A 6 -23.20 3.74 8.82
CA VAL A 6 -21.83 3.42 8.42
C VAL A 6 -21.48 2.04 8.97
N TYR A 7 -21.24 1.11 8.07
CA TYR A 7 -20.91 -0.29 8.38
C TYR A 7 -19.40 -0.45 8.42
N PHE A 8 -18.84 -0.68 9.59
CA PHE A 8 -17.42 -0.91 9.80
C PHE A 8 -17.13 -2.41 9.73
N ILE A 9 -16.44 -2.85 8.68
CA ILE A 9 -16.07 -4.25 8.51
C ILE A 9 -14.90 -4.57 9.44
N THR A 10 -15.16 -5.43 10.42
CA THR A 10 -14.18 -5.85 11.41
C THR A 10 -13.35 -7.03 10.91
N ASP A 11 -12.24 -7.34 11.58
CA ASP A 11 -11.52 -8.58 11.35
C ASP A 11 -12.22 -9.78 12.03
N TYR A 12 -11.65 -10.98 11.85
CA TYR A 12 -12.16 -12.22 12.47
C TYR A 12 -12.16 -12.20 14.00
N LYS A 13 -11.43 -11.27 14.63
CA LYS A 13 -11.42 -11.03 16.09
C LYS A 13 -12.46 -10.02 16.54
N GLY A 14 -13.19 -9.40 15.59
CA GLY A 14 -14.12 -8.32 15.86
C GLY A 14 -13.47 -6.94 16.01
N TYR A 15 -12.21 -6.77 15.64
CA TYR A 15 -11.51 -5.48 15.70
C TYR A 15 -11.59 -4.71 14.39
N PHE A 16 -11.61 -3.38 14.48
CA PHE A 16 -11.61 -2.47 13.33
C PHE A 16 -10.40 -1.52 13.39
N GLY A 17 -9.79 -1.26 12.24
CA GLY A 17 -8.79 -0.22 12.06
C GLY A 17 -7.37 -0.60 12.52
N SER A 18 -6.57 0.41 12.88
CA SER A 18 -5.16 0.25 13.20
C SER A 18 -4.94 -0.53 14.50
N LYS A 19 -3.90 -1.38 14.49
CA LYS A 19 -3.43 -2.13 15.65
C LYS A 19 -2.40 -1.38 16.50
N TYR A 20 -2.02 -0.16 16.09
CA TYR A 20 -1.05 0.66 16.81
C TYR A 20 -1.75 1.41 17.93
N HIS A 21 -1.11 1.50 19.09
CA HIS A 21 -1.59 2.23 20.27
C HIS A 21 -2.98 1.82 20.78
N SER A 22 -3.47 0.63 20.41
CA SER A 22 -4.77 0.14 20.83
C SER A 22 -4.75 -0.55 22.20
N VAL A 23 -5.86 -0.45 22.93
CA VAL A 23 -6.10 -1.15 24.18
C VAL A 23 -7.37 -2.01 24.02
N PRO A 24 -7.29 -3.32 24.16
CA PRO A 24 -6.09 -4.14 24.43
C PRO A 24 -5.07 -4.10 23.28
N TYR A 25 -3.82 -4.47 23.55
CA TYR A 25 -2.74 -4.46 22.57
C TYR A 25 -3.15 -5.13 21.26
N ARG A 26 -3.03 -4.37 20.15
CA ARG A 26 -3.47 -4.77 18.80
C ARG A 26 -4.97 -5.02 18.68
N GLY A 27 -5.77 -4.40 19.53
CA GLY A 27 -7.23 -4.52 19.52
C GLY A 27 -7.98 -3.62 18.52
N GLY A 28 -7.27 -2.83 17.71
CA GLY A 28 -7.89 -1.89 16.78
C GLY A 28 -8.28 -0.57 17.43
N MET A 29 -9.18 0.17 16.79
CA MET A 29 -9.72 1.43 17.30
C MET A 29 -10.71 1.19 18.46
N ASP A 30 -10.81 2.18 19.34
CA ASP A 30 -11.86 2.24 20.34
C ASP A 30 -13.24 2.43 19.65
N ARG A 31 -14.07 1.39 19.71
CA ARG A 31 -15.36 1.35 19.01
C ARG A 31 -16.37 2.31 19.63
N GLU A 32 -16.36 2.50 20.94
CA GLU A 32 -17.28 3.40 21.65
C GLU A 32 -16.95 4.84 21.32
N LEU A 33 -15.66 5.18 21.37
CA LEU A 33 -15.18 6.51 20.99
C LEU A 33 -15.48 6.82 19.53
N LEU A 34 -15.22 5.87 18.62
CA LEU A 34 -15.54 6.02 17.20
C LEU A 34 -17.04 6.22 16.98
N SER A 35 -17.90 5.42 17.65
CA SER A 35 -19.35 5.53 17.53
C SER A 35 -19.86 6.90 18.03
N ARG A 36 -19.27 7.41 19.12
CA ARG A 36 -19.61 8.73 19.63
C ARG A 36 -19.29 9.84 18.62
N PHE A 37 -18.07 9.85 18.06
CA PHE A 37 -17.71 10.83 17.03
C PHE A 37 -18.55 10.74 15.76
N MET A 38 -18.91 9.53 15.36
CA MET A 38 -19.79 9.33 14.21
C MET A 38 -21.20 9.86 14.49
N ALA A 39 -21.73 9.63 15.70
CA ALA A 39 -23.06 10.13 16.11
C ALA A 39 -23.10 11.68 16.14
N GLU A 40 -22.04 12.34 16.63
CA GLU A 40 -21.88 13.81 16.60
C GLU A 40 -21.92 14.37 15.15
N LYS A 41 -21.56 13.56 14.16
CA LYS A 41 -21.62 13.90 12.72
C LYS A 41 -22.91 13.41 12.03
N GLY A 42 -23.87 12.87 12.78
CA GLY A 42 -25.16 12.42 12.25
C GLY A 42 -25.13 11.02 11.62
N PHE A 43 -24.12 10.19 11.96
CA PHE A 43 -24.00 8.83 11.46
C PHE A 43 -24.21 7.79 12.57
N GLU A 44 -24.88 6.70 12.24
CA GLU A 44 -25.01 5.51 13.08
C GLU A 44 -23.90 4.51 12.73
N SER A 45 -23.07 4.13 13.70
CA SER A 45 -22.00 3.14 13.52
C SER A 45 -22.50 1.72 13.74
N VAL A 46 -22.28 0.84 12.76
CA VAL A 46 -22.61 -0.59 12.84
C VAL A 46 -21.34 -1.38 12.56
N PHE A 47 -20.89 -2.20 13.52
CA PHE A 47 -19.70 -3.04 13.35
C PHE A 47 -20.14 -4.44 12.93
N VAL A 48 -19.63 -4.88 11.78
CA VAL A 48 -20.07 -6.12 11.11
C VAL A 48 -18.86 -7.02 10.84
N ARG A 49 -18.93 -8.27 11.25
CA ARG A 49 -17.95 -9.27 10.80
C ARG A 49 -18.21 -9.65 9.35
N PRO A 50 -17.18 -9.93 8.55
CA PRO A 50 -17.34 -10.24 7.13
C PRO A 50 -17.78 -11.68 6.90
N MET A 51 -18.83 -12.10 7.59
CA MET A 51 -19.45 -13.40 7.48
C MET A 51 -20.86 -13.23 6.88
N ARG A 52 -21.25 -14.14 5.99
CA ARG A 52 -22.53 -14.06 5.29
C ARG A 52 -23.70 -13.82 6.22
N GLU A 53 -23.75 -14.61 7.32
CA GLU A 53 -24.85 -14.54 8.29
C GLU A 53 -24.98 -13.17 8.95
N GLU A 54 -23.88 -12.45 9.15
CA GLU A 54 -23.92 -11.09 9.68
C GLU A 54 -24.18 -10.04 8.60
N LEU A 55 -23.58 -10.19 7.43
CA LEU A 55 -23.77 -9.25 6.31
C LEU A 55 -25.22 -9.24 5.84
N ASP A 56 -25.87 -10.42 5.73
CA ASP A 56 -27.26 -10.56 5.28
C ASP A 56 -28.30 -9.95 6.25
N ASN A 57 -27.91 -9.67 7.50
CA ASN A 57 -28.75 -8.96 8.48
C ASN A 57 -28.79 -7.44 8.26
N HIS A 58 -28.03 -6.90 7.30
CA HIS A 58 -27.90 -5.48 7.07
C HIS A 58 -28.18 -5.10 5.61
N ASP A 59 -28.88 -4.00 5.39
CA ASP A 59 -28.96 -3.37 4.07
C ASP A 59 -27.72 -2.48 3.83
N LEU A 60 -26.65 -3.12 3.36
CA LEU A 60 -25.37 -2.44 3.11
C LEU A 60 -25.45 -1.38 2.01
N ARG A 61 -26.47 -1.46 1.11
CA ARG A 61 -26.68 -0.45 0.06
C ARG A 61 -27.26 0.85 0.60
N ALA A 62 -27.94 0.80 1.75
CA ALA A 62 -28.52 1.99 2.38
C ALA A 62 -27.49 2.84 3.16
N GLY A 63 -26.21 2.44 3.18
CA GLY A 63 -25.16 3.11 3.94
C GLY A 63 -23.82 3.13 3.24
N ILE A 64 -22.77 3.36 4.02
CA ILE A 64 -21.36 3.31 3.55
C ILE A 64 -20.68 2.16 4.28
N THR A 65 -20.04 1.27 3.53
CA THR A 65 -19.25 0.16 4.08
C THR A 65 -17.77 0.55 4.15
N VAL A 66 -17.22 0.58 5.35
CA VAL A 66 -15.85 1.04 5.61
C VAL A 66 -14.96 -0.14 5.96
N PHE A 67 -13.83 -0.24 5.24
CA PHE A 67 -12.79 -1.23 5.47
C PHE A 67 -11.58 -0.60 6.16
N GLY A 68 -11.10 -1.26 7.21
CA GLY A 68 -9.84 -0.96 7.86
C GLY A 68 -8.70 -1.85 7.36
N SER A 69 -7.49 -1.62 7.90
CA SER A 69 -6.34 -2.48 7.61
C SER A 69 -6.37 -3.75 8.44
N HIS A 70 -6.02 -4.86 7.81
CA HIS A 70 -5.79 -6.15 8.45
C HIS A 70 -4.35 -6.60 8.18
N GLN A 71 -3.49 -6.30 9.13
CA GLN A 71 -2.07 -6.64 9.04
C GLN A 71 -1.83 -8.07 9.56
N ASP A 72 -2.28 -9.06 8.82
CA ASP A 72 -1.97 -10.46 9.08
C ASP A 72 -0.70 -10.90 8.32
N LYS A 73 0.05 -11.80 8.95
CA LYS A 73 1.26 -12.35 8.33
C LYS A 73 0.86 -13.21 7.12
N GLY A 74 1.36 -12.84 5.94
CA GLY A 74 1.05 -13.51 4.68
C GLY A 74 -0.14 -12.93 3.92
N LEU A 75 -0.82 -11.94 4.47
CA LEU A 75 -1.93 -11.21 3.84
C LEU A 75 -3.10 -12.11 3.39
N PHE A 76 -3.32 -13.25 4.06
CA PHE A 76 -4.39 -14.19 3.73
C PHE A 76 -5.77 -13.59 4.01
N TYR A 77 -5.94 -13.03 5.20
CA TYR A 77 -7.21 -12.41 5.55
C TYR A 77 -7.48 -11.12 4.79
N LYS A 78 -6.42 -10.37 4.46
CA LYS A 78 -6.51 -9.21 3.57
C LYS A 78 -7.05 -9.61 2.21
N SER A 79 -6.57 -10.73 1.61
CA SER A 79 -7.08 -11.22 0.33
C SER A 79 -8.57 -11.54 0.37
N PHE A 80 -9.06 -12.16 1.44
CA PHE A 80 -10.48 -12.39 1.65
C PHE A 80 -11.30 -11.08 1.72
N LEU A 81 -10.78 -10.06 2.40
CA LEU A 81 -11.45 -8.76 2.48
C LEU A 81 -11.42 -7.98 1.16
N GLU A 82 -10.36 -8.16 0.36
CA GLU A 82 -10.31 -7.63 -1.01
C GLU A 82 -11.44 -8.21 -1.87
N ASP A 83 -11.65 -9.52 -1.81
CA ASP A 83 -12.72 -10.19 -2.54
C ASP A 83 -14.10 -9.68 -2.08
N LEU A 84 -14.31 -9.54 -0.78
CA LEU A 84 -15.55 -8.98 -0.22
C LEU A 84 -15.79 -7.54 -0.68
N ALA A 85 -14.76 -6.68 -0.63
CA ALA A 85 -14.89 -5.29 -1.05
C ALA A 85 -15.27 -5.16 -2.53
N VAL A 86 -14.63 -5.96 -3.40
CA VAL A 86 -14.98 -6.02 -4.83
C VAL A 86 -16.42 -6.50 -5.03
N ALA A 87 -16.84 -7.56 -4.33
CA ALA A 87 -18.21 -8.09 -4.44
C ALA A 87 -19.26 -7.07 -3.98
N LEU A 88 -19.01 -6.35 -2.90
CA LEU A 88 -19.92 -5.31 -2.41
C LEU A 88 -20.01 -4.13 -3.37
N GLU A 89 -18.88 -3.63 -3.91
CA GLU A 89 -18.93 -2.59 -4.95
C GLU A 89 -19.68 -3.03 -6.20
N ALA A 90 -19.43 -4.26 -6.68
CA ALA A 90 -20.13 -4.82 -7.82
C ALA A 90 -21.64 -4.96 -7.58
N SER A 91 -22.06 -5.12 -6.32
CA SER A 91 -23.48 -5.16 -5.94
C SER A 91 -24.12 -3.78 -5.78
N GLY A 92 -23.36 -2.68 -5.95
CA GLY A 92 -23.82 -1.30 -5.81
C GLY A 92 -23.72 -0.72 -4.40
N CYS A 93 -22.97 -1.37 -3.48
CA CYS A 93 -22.68 -0.80 -2.18
C CYS A 93 -21.63 0.30 -2.28
N ALA A 94 -21.75 1.35 -1.50
CA ALA A 94 -20.71 2.36 -1.32
C ALA A 94 -19.62 1.82 -0.40
N VAL A 95 -18.44 1.54 -0.95
CA VAL A 95 -17.27 1.01 -0.22
C VAL A 95 -16.21 2.09 -0.03
N CYS A 96 -15.68 2.22 1.18
CA CYS A 96 -14.68 3.22 1.56
C CYS A 96 -13.52 2.60 2.37
N PRO A 97 -12.24 2.81 1.97
CA PRO A 97 -11.83 3.24 0.64
C PRO A 97 -12.33 2.30 -0.45
N SER A 98 -12.25 2.68 -1.73
CA SER A 98 -12.67 1.80 -2.83
C SER A 98 -11.92 0.47 -2.83
N SER A 99 -12.52 -0.59 -3.37
CA SER A 99 -11.87 -1.91 -3.47
C SER A 99 -10.50 -1.85 -4.16
N THR A 100 -10.37 -0.97 -5.15
CA THR A 100 -9.10 -0.69 -5.84
C THR A 100 -8.01 -0.20 -4.86
N LEU A 101 -8.35 0.72 -3.96
CA LEU A 101 -7.41 1.24 -2.96
C LEU A 101 -7.12 0.23 -1.85
N ILE A 102 -8.10 -0.56 -1.46
CA ILE A 102 -7.92 -1.69 -0.53
C ILE A 102 -6.91 -2.69 -1.11
N ARG A 103 -7.03 -3.01 -2.41
CA ARG A 103 -6.11 -3.90 -3.11
C ARG A 103 -4.70 -3.29 -3.27
N ALA A 104 -4.59 -1.97 -3.44
CA ALA A 104 -3.29 -1.29 -3.53
C ALA A 104 -2.55 -1.22 -2.18
N HIS A 105 -3.27 -1.26 -1.06
CA HIS A 105 -2.68 -1.28 0.28
C HIS A 105 -1.80 -2.53 0.47
N GLU A 106 -0.56 -2.36 0.96
CA GLU A 106 0.44 -3.42 1.11
C GLU A 106 0.69 -4.25 -0.17
N ASN A 107 0.50 -3.64 -1.35
CA ASN A 107 0.68 -4.27 -2.66
C ASN A 107 1.32 -3.31 -3.65
N LYS A 108 2.63 -3.09 -3.47
CA LYS A 108 3.42 -2.15 -4.28
C LYS A 108 3.32 -2.42 -5.79
N VAL A 109 3.21 -3.70 -6.18
CA VAL A 109 3.07 -4.07 -7.60
C VAL A 109 1.77 -3.54 -8.17
N PHE A 110 0.65 -3.76 -7.48
CA PHE A 110 -0.63 -3.25 -7.94
C PHE A 110 -0.70 -1.72 -7.88
N PHE A 111 -0.11 -1.12 -6.85
CA PHE A 111 -0.01 0.34 -6.77
C PHE A 111 0.74 0.95 -7.96
N GLU A 112 1.87 0.35 -8.39
CA GLU A 112 2.60 0.82 -9.56
C GLU A 112 1.81 0.66 -10.87
N MET A 113 1.08 -0.45 -11.02
CA MET A 113 0.15 -0.63 -12.14
C MET A 113 -0.95 0.43 -12.14
N LEU A 114 -1.56 0.67 -10.96
CA LEU A 114 -2.60 1.68 -10.78
C LEU A 114 -2.07 3.07 -11.11
N ARG A 115 -0.85 3.40 -10.63
CA ARG A 115 -0.16 4.64 -10.92
C ARG A 115 0.04 4.85 -12.43
N GLN A 116 0.47 3.81 -13.13
CA GLN A 116 0.74 3.87 -14.57
C GLN A 116 -0.52 4.02 -15.40
N TYR A 117 -1.58 3.27 -15.09
CA TYR A 117 -2.76 3.19 -15.96
C TYR A 117 -3.90 4.12 -15.57
N ALA A 118 -4.08 4.38 -14.27
CA ALA A 118 -5.16 5.22 -13.75
C ALA A 118 -4.66 6.54 -13.15
N GLY A 119 -3.36 6.69 -12.94
CA GLY A 119 -2.77 7.89 -12.36
C GLY A 119 -2.67 9.06 -13.33
N SER A 120 -2.74 10.27 -12.79
CA SER A 120 -2.42 11.51 -13.48
C SER A 120 -0.90 11.70 -13.62
N GLN A 121 -0.46 12.73 -14.34
CA GLN A 121 0.97 13.05 -14.56
C GLN A 121 1.84 13.06 -13.29
N PRO A 122 1.41 13.64 -12.14
CA PRO A 122 2.21 13.60 -10.91
C PRO A 122 2.61 12.21 -10.45
N PHE A 123 1.80 11.19 -10.78
CA PHE A 123 2.09 9.81 -10.41
C PHE A 123 3.13 9.12 -11.29
N ARG A 124 3.36 9.63 -12.51
CA ARG A 124 4.18 8.97 -13.54
C ARG A 124 5.62 9.47 -13.59
N GLN A 125 6.03 10.37 -12.69
CA GLN A 125 7.37 10.97 -12.73
C GLN A 125 8.50 9.96 -12.50
N ILE A 126 8.26 8.91 -11.73
CA ILE A 126 9.23 7.83 -11.53
C ILE A 126 8.85 6.67 -12.43
N LYS A 127 9.78 6.23 -13.25
CA LYS A 127 9.57 5.03 -14.07
C LYS A 127 9.62 3.78 -13.21
N SER A 128 8.69 2.89 -13.47
CA SER A 128 8.64 1.59 -12.79
C SER A 128 8.26 0.48 -13.75
N TRP A 129 8.76 -0.71 -13.45
CA TRP A 129 8.50 -1.95 -14.17
C TRP A 129 8.04 -2.99 -13.16
N TRP A 130 7.20 -3.91 -13.57
CA TRP A 130 6.72 -4.99 -12.72
C TRP A 130 6.78 -6.31 -13.44
N TYR A 131 7.09 -7.35 -12.68
CA TYR A 131 7.28 -8.70 -13.20
C TYR A 131 6.55 -9.70 -12.32
N GLY A 132 5.88 -10.68 -12.95
CA GLY A 132 5.21 -11.79 -12.29
C GLY A 132 6.14 -13.00 -12.08
N THR A 133 7.17 -13.14 -12.91
CA THR A 133 8.15 -14.21 -12.84
C THR A 133 9.59 -13.71 -12.99
N TYR A 134 10.54 -14.48 -12.45
CA TYR A 134 11.95 -14.17 -12.60
C TYR A 134 12.40 -14.24 -14.07
N GLU A 135 11.81 -15.14 -14.85
CA GLU A 135 12.13 -15.33 -16.26
C GLU A 135 11.75 -14.09 -17.08
N GLU A 136 10.59 -13.50 -16.82
CA GLU A 136 10.17 -12.22 -17.43
C GLU A 136 11.14 -11.08 -17.05
N PHE A 137 11.48 -10.98 -15.75
CA PHE A 137 12.47 -10.00 -15.29
C PHE A 137 13.81 -10.19 -16.00
N LYS A 138 14.33 -11.42 -16.04
CA LYS A 138 15.65 -11.74 -16.63
C LYS A 138 15.72 -11.38 -18.11
N ALA A 139 14.63 -11.57 -18.84
CA ALA A 139 14.53 -11.20 -20.26
C ALA A 139 14.67 -9.68 -20.46
N ALA A 140 14.09 -8.87 -19.57
CA ALA A 140 14.11 -7.40 -19.66
C ALA A 140 15.28 -6.74 -18.91
N ALA A 141 15.97 -7.46 -18.04
CA ALA A 141 16.98 -6.89 -17.14
C ALA A 141 18.15 -6.18 -17.84
N GLY A 142 18.43 -6.53 -19.09
CA GLY A 142 19.50 -5.88 -19.87
C GLY A 142 19.18 -4.45 -20.32
N GLU A 143 17.90 -4.08 -20.34
CA GLU A 143 17.41 -2.78 -20.82
C GLU A 143 17.10 -1.79 -19.69
N LEU A 144 17.26 -2.22 -18.41
CA LEU A 144 16.97 -1.38 -17.27
C LEU A 144 18.03 -0.29 -17.09
N PRO A 145 17.64 0.95 -16.71
CA PRO A 145 18.54 2.09 -16.50
C PRO A 145 19.22 2.01 -15.12
N TYR A 146 20.22 1.18 -14.97
CA TYR A 146 20.95 1.03 -13.70
C TYR A 146 21.62 2.34 -13.24
N PRO A 147 21.65 2.60 -11.89
CA PRO A 147 21.14 1.77 -10.81
C PRO A 147 19.61 1.79 -10.69
N VAL A 148 19.01 0.68 -10.19
CA VAL A 148 17.57 0.55 -9.98
C VAL A 148 17.24 0.03 -8.59
N LEU A 149 16.03 0.32 -8.13
CA LEU A 149 15.47 -0.20 -6.87
C LEU A 149 14.58 -1.41 -7.17
N LEU A 150 14.82 -2.53 -6.49
CA LEU A 150 13.95 -3.69 -6.51
C LEU A 150 13.12 -3.72 -5.22
N LYS A 151 11.81 -3.83 -5.36
CA LYS A 151 10.86 -3.77 -4.23
C LYS A 151 10.02 -5.03 -4.17
N ARG A 152 9.91 -5.62 -2.97
CA ARG A 152 8.93 -6.66 -2.69
C ARG A 152 7.50 -6.09 -2.81
N PRO A 153 6.49 -6.92 -3.10
CA PRO A 153 5.11 -6.46 -3.16
C PRO A 153 4.62 -5.91 -1.80
N ASP A 154 5.06 -6.53 -0.71
CA ASP A 154 4.70 -6.24 0.67
C ASP A 154 5.87 -5.66 1.47
N GLY A 155 5.58 -5.13 2.64
CA GLY A 155 6.57 -4.62 3.60
C GLY A 155 6.54 -3.12 3.79
N SER A 156 6.87 -2.70 5.00
CA SER A 156 6.93 -1.31 5.48
C SER A 156 8.35 -0.95 5.97
N MET A 157 8.59 0.34 6.23
CA MET A 157 9.87 0.87 6.74
C MET A 157 11.07 0.48 5.87
N SER A 158 10.95 0.60 4.57
CA SER A 158 11.97 0.23 3.56
C SER A 158 12.45 -1.22 3.62
N ARG A 159 11.80 -2.08 4.43
CA ARG A 159 12.09 -3.51 4.42
C ARG A 159 11.64 -4.11 3.09
N GLY A 160 12.56 -4.80 2.42
CA GLY A 160 12.29 -5.38 1.10
C GLY A 160 12.48 -4.41 -0.07
N VAL A 161 13.17 -3.28 0.15
CA VAL A 161 13.71 -2.40 -0.91
C VAL A 161 15.22 -2.64 -0.98
N SER A 162 15.73 -2.90 -2.17
CA SER A 162 17.15 -3.15 -2.43
C SER A 162 17.61 -2.34 -3.65
N LEU A 163 18.78 -1.73 -3.56
CA LEU A 163 19.43 -1.07 -4.67
C LEU A 163 20.29 -2.10 -5.44
N ALA A 164 20.27 -2.02 -6.75
CA ALA A 164 21.14 -2.78 -7.64
C ALA A 164 21.88 -1.82 -8.58
N GLY A 165 23.21 -1.84 -8.52
CA GLY A 165 24.07 -1.00 -9.36
C GLY A 165 24.17 -1.52 -10.79
N ASP A 166 23.94 -2.82 -10.99
CA ASP A 166 24.07 -3.49 -12.29
C ASP A 166 23.09 -4.66 -12.43
N ARG A 167 23.08 -5.26 -13.62
CA ARG A 167 22.23 -6.41 -13.95
C ARG A 167 22.51 -7.62 -13.05
N SER A 168 23.76 -7.92 -12.72
CA SER A 168 24.13 -9.10 -11.94
C SER A 168 23.59 -9.03 -10.53
N GLU A 169 23.71 -7.87 -9.88
CA GLU A 169 23.13 -7.60 -8.57
C GLU A 169 21.60 -7.68 -8.62
N ALA A 170 20.99 -7.07 -9.63
CA ALA A 170 19.53 -7.09 -9.79
C ALA A 170 19.00 -8.52 -9.95
N GLU A 171 19.66 -9.37 -10.76
CA GLU A 171 19.29 -10.78 -10.92
C GLU A 171 19.41 -11.56 -9.60
N LYS A 172 20.44 -11.32 -8.80
CA LYS A 172 20.63 -11.96 -7.49
C LYS A 172 19.52 -11.58 -6.51
N ILE A 173 19.17 -10.30 -6.47
CA ILE A 173 18.09 -9.77 -5.61
C ILE A 173 16.74 -10.31 -6.08
N ALA A 174 16.45 -10.24 -7.38
CA ALA A 174 15.18 -10.72 -7.96
C ALA A 174 14.95 -12.21 -7.69
N ARG A 175 15.98 -13.07 -7.83
CA ARG A 175 15.88 -14.50 -7.48
C ARG A 175 15.41 -14.71 -6.05
N LYS A 176 15.87 -13.88 -5.11
CA LYS A 176 15.49 -13.97 -3.70
C LYS A 176 14.06 -13.48 -3.47
N ILE A 177 13.68 -12.34 -4.06
CA ILE A 177 12.34 -11.75 -3.92
C ILE A 177 11.27 -12.67 -4.52
N MET A 178 11.51 -13.19 -5.73
CA MET A 178 10.52 -13.92 -6.50
C MET A 178 10.47 -15.43 -6.21
N SER A 179 11.34 -15.93 -5.32
CA SER A 179 11.38 -17.36 -4.99
C SER A 179 10.10 -17.81 -4.28
N THR A 180 9.43 -18.80 -4.85
CA THR A 180 8.30 -19.50 -4.25
C THR A 180 8.75 -20.85 -3.71
N ARG A 181 8.58 -21.07 -2.39
CA ARG A 181 9.01 -22.30 -1.72
C ARG A 181 7.95 -23.39 -1.84
N ASN A 182 8.09 -24.28 -2.82
CA ASN A 182 7.26 -25.48 -2.89
C ASN A 182 8.00 -26.65 -3.54
N GLY A 183 8.76 -27.40 -2.75
CA GLY A 183 9.60 -28.51 -3.23
C GLY A 183 8.82 -29.65 -3.89
N ARG A 184 7.64 -29.99 -3.37
CA ARG A 184 6.84 -31.11 -3.91
C ARG A 184 6.36 -30.87 -5.35
N LEU A 185 5.99 -29.62 -5.65
CA LEU A 185 5.57 -29.26 -7.00
C LEU A 185 6.72 -29.33 -8.00
N LYS A 186 7.96 -29.04 -7.58
CA LYS A 186 9.16 -29.12 -8.43
C LYS A 186 9.39 -30.53 -8.95
N ILE A 187 9.24 -31.54 -8.09
CA ILE A 187 9.41 -32.95 -8.46
C ILE A 187 8.33 -33.35 -9.47
N ARG A 188 7.07 -33.01 -9.22
CA ARG A 188 5.97 -33.31 -10.15
C ARG A 188 6.15 -32.64 -11.52
N ASP A 189 6.62 -31.41 -11.55
CA ASP A 189 6.91 -30.67 -12.76
C ASP A 189 8.05 -31.32 -13.56
N LEU A 190 9.12 -31.78 -12.88
CA LEU A 190 10.20 -32.52 -13.52
C LEU A 190 9.68 -33.80 -14.18
N PHE A 191 8.85 -34.58 -13.49
CA PHE A 191 8.23 -35.77 -14.08
C PHE A 191 7.34 -35.47 -15.29
N ARG A 192 6.57 -34.36 -15.24
CA ARG A 192 5.78 -33.91 -16.39
C ARG A 192 6.66 -33.58 -17.59
N TRP A 193 7.75 -32.85 -17.35
CA TRP A 193 8.70 -32.48 -18.38
C TRP A 193 9.35 -33.70 -19.04
N LEU A 194 9.70 -34.71 -18.25
CA LEU A 194 10.26 -35.97 -18.77
C LEU A 194 9.22 -36.79 -19.57
N LYS A 195 7.98 -36.73 -19.16
CA LYS A 195 6.90 -37.56 -19.75
C LYS A 195 6.25 -36.94 -20.98
N HIS A 196 6.16 -35.64 -21.06
CA HIS A 196 5.37 -34.95 -22.09
C HIS A 196 6.28 -34.09 -22.99
N LYS A 197 6.34 -34.50 -24.28
CA LYS A 197 7.07 -33.75 -25.31
C LYS A 197 6.46 -32.32 -25.42
N ASN A 198 7.35 -31.32 -25.54
CA ASN A 198 6.98 -29.90 -25.61
C ASN A 198 6.32 -29.31 -24.35
N TYR A 199 6.34 -30.00 -23.20
CA TYR A 199 5.88 -29.40 -21.97
C TYR A 199 6.88 -28.30 -21.53
N VAL A 200 6.35 -27.07 -21.37
CA VAL A 200 7.11 -25.94 -20.83
C VAL A 200 7.05 -26.00 -19.31
N ARG A 201 8.21 -26.05 -18.67
CA ARG A 201 8.29 -26.14 -17.22
C ARG A 201 7.74 -24.90 -16.53
N GLU A 202 7.07 -25.12 -15.40
CA GLU A 202 6.59 -24.06 -14.52
C GLU A 202 7.73 -23.24 -13.91
N SER A 203 7.59 -21.93 -13.84
CA SER A 203 8.52 -21.10 -13.07
C SER A 203 8.38 -21.35 -11.57
N TRP A 204 9.50 -21.48 -10.88
CA TRP A 204 9.59 -21.62 -9.41
C TRP A 204 9.87 -20.28 -8.72
N LYS A 205 9.86 -19.23 -9.49
CA LYS A 205 10.11 -17.87 -9.05
C LYS A 205 9.00 -16.97 -9.57
N ARG A 206 7.78 -17.20 -9.04
CA ARG A 206 6.53 -16.52 -9.41
C ARG A 206 6.08 -15.47 -8.39
N GLY A 207 6.98 -15.07 -7.49
CA GLY A 207 6.73 -13.93 -6.62
C GLY A 207 6.79 -12.64 -7.43
N LYS A 208 5.70 -11.86 -7.44
CA LYS A 208 5.66 -10.58 -8.14
C LYS A 208 6.64 -9.57 -7.52
N MET A 209 7.16 -8.65 -8.32
CA MET A 209 8.16 -7.67 -7.92
C MET A 209 8.00 -6.37 -8.71
N VAL A 210 8.38 -5.26 -8.10
CA VAL A 210 8.57 -3.96 -8.77
C VAL A 210 10.06 -3.68 -8.92
N VAL A 211 10.44 -3.18 -10.08
CA VAL A 211 11.68 -2.44 -10.30
C VAL A 211 11.33 -0.98 -10.48
N GLN A 212 12.04 -0.09 -9.85
CA GLN A 212 11.81 1.35 -9.92
C GLN A 212 13.12 2.08 -10.22
N GLU A 213 13.03 3.11 -11.04
CA GLU A 213 14.13 4.03 -11.30
C GLU A 213 14.68 4.60 -9.98
N PHE A 214 16.00 4.65 -9.89
CA PHE A 214 16.68 5.28 -8.76
C PHE A 214 16.86 6.77 -9.04
N ILE A 215 16.37 7.61 -8.12
CA ILE A 215 16.56 9.06 -8.19
C ILE A 215 17.80 9.42 -7.36
N PRO A 216 18.91 9.81 -7.99
CA PRO A 216 20.14 10.13 -7.29
C PRO A 216 20.03 11.45 -6.53
N GLY A 217 20.88 11.62 -5.51
CA GLY A 217 21.04 12.90 -4.81
C GLY A 217 19.94 13.26 -3.83
N LEU A 218 18.94 12.41 -3.62
CA LEU A 218 17.90 12.64 -2.63
C LEU A 218 18.47 12.61 -1.21
N LYS A 219 18.32 13.71 -0.47
CA LYS A 219 18.79 13.87 0.92
C LYS A 219 17.68 13.65 1.95
N ASN A 220 16.44 13.57 1.48
CA ASN A 220 15.26 13.51 2.34
C ASN A 220 14.05 12.95 1.58
N ASP A 221 13.00 12.66 2.32
CA ASP A 221 11.63 12.59 1.83
C ASP A 221 10.67 13.29 2.81
N TYR A 222 9.47 13.54 2.35
CA TYR A 222 8.37 14.10 3.14
C TYR A 222 7.28 13.03 3.28
N LYS A 223 6.93 12.71 4.53
CA LYS A 223 5.73 11.94 4.82
C LYS A 223 4.58 12.90 5.05
N ILE A 224 3.59 12.87 4.17
CA ILE A 224 2.44 13.75 4.23
C ILE A 224 1.20 12.93 4.52
N LEU A 225 0.54 13.20 5.64
CA LEU A 225 -0.78 12.64 5.95
C LEU A 225 -1.83 13.63 5.54
N VAL A 226 -2.83 13.16 4.79
CA VAL A 226 -3.95 13.99 4.31
C VAL A 226 -5.26 13.44 4.86
N PHE A 227 -6.05 14.32 5.48
CA PHE A 227 -7.40 14.02 5.97
C PHE A 227 -8.34 15.14 5.49
N GLY A 228 -9.07 14.90 4.41
CA GLY A 228 -9.87 15.93 3.76
C GLY A 228 -9.00 17.10 3.29
N SER A 229 -9.16 18.28 3.90
CA SER A 229 -8.39 19.49 3.59
C SER A 229 -7.18 19.73 4.50
N LYS A 230 -6.87 18.81 5.41
CA LYS A 230 -5.76 18.95 6.37
C LYS A 230 -4.56 18.13 5.96
N TYR A 231 -3.38 18.76 5.97
CA TYR A 231 -2.11 18.16 5.56
C TYR A 231 -1.12 18.24 6.71
N TYR A 232 -0.64 17.10 7.19
CA TYR A 232 0.35 16.97 8.25
C TYR A 232 1.66 16.50 7.65
N VAL A 233 2.73 17.28 7.78
CA VAL A 233 4.00 17.03 7.11
C VAL A 233 5.08 16.65 8.09
N LEU A 234 5.77 15.55 7.81
CA LEU A 234 6.95 15.09 8.51
C LEU A 234 8.12 15.02 7.51
N TYR A 235 9.18 15.77 7.79
CA TYR A 235 10.43 15.67 7.06
C TYR A 235 11.26 14.51 7.61
N ARG A 236 11.77 13.64 6.73
CA ARG A 236 12.64 12.53 7.10
C ARG A 236 13.95 12.66 6.35
N ARG A 237 15.04 12.74 7.09
CA ARG A 237 16.39 12.85 6.51
C ARG A 237 16.93 11.48 6.15
N VAL A 238 17.62 11.39 5.02
CA VAL A 238 18.43 10.23 4.65
C VAL A 238 19.71 10.24 5.48
N LYS A 239 20.08 9.10 6.06
CA LYS A 239 21.34 8.93 6.76
C LYS A 239 22.49 8.94 5.76
N GLU A 240 23.62 9.52 6.13
CA GLU A 240 24.82 9.50 5.31
C GLU A 240 25.22 8.06 4.92
N GLY A 241 25.48 7.85 3.64
CA GLY A 241 25.77 6.53 3.10
C GLY A 241 24.58 5.59 2.87
N ASP A 242 23.32 6.05 3.13
CA ASP A 242 22.11 5.30 2.79
C ASP A 242 21.32 6.05 1.68
N PHE A 243 20.46 5.33 0.98
CA PHE A 243 19.54 5.90 -0.01
C PHE A 243 18.10 5.98 0.50
N ARG A 244 17.84 5.48 1.72
CA ARG A 244 16.50 5.35 2.32
C ARG A 244 16.31 6.41 3.39
N ALA A 245 15.23 7.18 3.33
CA ALA A 245 14.83 8.09 4.41
C ALA A 245 13.93 7.39 5.44
N SER A 246 13.07 6.48 4.99
CA SER A 246 12.14 5.77 5.87
C SER A 246 12.85 4.76 6.77
N GLY A 247 12.50 4.77 8.07
CA GLY A 247 13.03 3.83 9.07
C GLY A 247 14.37 4.22 9.68
N GLN A 248 14.92 5.40 9.36
CA GLN A 248 16.21 5.89 9.90
C GLN A 248 16.08 6.66 11.23
N GLY A 249 14.87 7.06 11.62
CA GLY A 249 14.60 7.77 12.87
C GLY A 249 15.01 9.25 12.88
N LEU A 250 15.49 9.79 11.75
CA LEU A 250 15.88 11.20 11.63
C LEU A 250 14.67 12.03 11.16
N LEU A 251 13.83 12.43 12.12
CA LEU A 251 12.52 13.04 11.90
C LEU A 251 12.56 14.52 12.34
N GLU A 252 12.01 15.39 11.49
CA GLU A 252 11.91 16.83 11.79
C GLU A 252 10.53 17.36 11.39
N TYR A 253 9.97 18.25 12.20
CA TYR A 253 8.76 19.01 11.87
C TYR A 253 9.17 20.42 11.45
N ARG A 254 9.02 20.74 10.19
CA ARG A 254 9.44 22.01 9.60
C ARG A 254 8.24 22.86 9.22
N ARG A 255 8.29 24.15 9.52
CA ARG A 255 7.31 25.14 9.03
C ARG A 255 7.56 25.50 7.58
N GLU A 256 8.83 25.66 7.23
CA GLU A 256 9.23 25.99 5.86
C GLU A 256 9.30 24.72 5.04
N LEU A 257 8.44 24.65 4.02
CA LEU A 257 8.34 23.55 3.07
C LEU A 257 8.78 24.08 1.70
N PRO A 258 9.30 23.21 0.82
CA PRO A 258 9.55 23.58 -0.57
C PRO A 258 8.28 24.07 -1.26
N ASP A 259 8.39 25.14 -2.05
CA ASP A 259 7.28 25.66 -2.81
C ASP A 259 6.68 24.57 -3.73
N GLY A 260 5.36 24.44 -3.72
CA GLY A 260 4.63 23.46 -4.52
C GLY A 260 4.55 22.05 -3.94
N LEU A 261 5.15 21.78 -2.74
CA LEU A 261 5.06 20.44 -2.12
C LEU A 261 3.62 20.05 -1.79
N LEU A 262 2.86 20.96 -1.18
CA LEU A 262 1.46 20.71 -0.82
C LEU A 262 0.57 20.61 -2.06
N ASP A 263 0.80 21.45 -3.07
CA ASP A 263 0.08 21.38 -4.37
C ASP A 263 0.34 20.03 -5.06
N PHE A 264 1.57 19.53 -4.98
CA PHE A 264 1.89 18.21 -5.50
C PHE A 264 1.16 17.10 -4.73
N ALA A 265 1.13 17.17 -3.39
CA ALA A 265 0.41 16.23 -2.55
C ALA A 265 -1.11 16.27 -2.80
N GLU A 266 -1.68 17.47 -3.00
CA GLU A 266 -3.09 17.63 -3.35
C GLU A 266 -3.42 16.98 -4.70
N ARG A 267 -2.63 17.23 -5.74
CA ARG A 267 -2.81 16.55 -7.04
C ARG A 267 -2.75 15.04 -6.91
N CYS A 268 -1.86 14.52 -6.05
CA CYS A 268 -1.82 13.10 -5.73
C CYS A 268 -3.10 12.63 -5.02
N PHE A 269 -3.59 13.41 -4.06
CA PHE A 269 -4.74 13.06 -3.25
C PHE A 269 -6.05 12.99 -4.05
N VAL A 270 -6.33 14.01 -4.86
CA VAL A 270 -7.59 14.10 -5.61
C VAL A 270 -7.72 13.03 -6.69
N THR A 271 -6.60 12.48 -7.17
CA THR A 271 -6.60 11.49 -8.27
C THR A 271 -7.38 10.22 -7.92
N PHE A 272 -7.29 9.72 -6.69
CA PHE A 272 -7.91 8.45 -6.28
C PHE A 272 -9.15 8.62 -5.40
N LYS A 273 -9.60 9.85 -5.14
CA LYS A 273 -10.84 10.16 -4.40
C LYS A 273 -10.92 9.42 -3.05
N SER A 274 -9.81 9.30 -2.33
CA SER A 274 -9.78 8.72 -0.99
C SER A 274 -10.13 9.77 0.05
N PRO A 275 -10.82 9.43 1.15
CA PRO A 275 -11.10 10.39 2.24
C PRO A 275 -9.83 10.77 3.03
N HIS A 276 -8.81 9.94 2.97
CA HIS A 276 -7.51 10.14 3.61
C HIS A 276 -6.41 9.42 2.83
N ALA A 277 -5.18 9.88 2.99
CA ALA A 277 -4.00 9.27 2.38
C ALA A 277 -2.74 9.56 3.20
N SER A 278 -1.72 8.72 2.99
CA SER A 278 -0.35 9.00 3.40
C SER A 278 0.55 8.89 2.19
N PHE A 279 1.34 9.92 1.93
CA PHE A 279 2.29 9.99 0.83
C PHE A 279 3.72 10.03 1.33
N ASP A 280 4.60 9.29 0.69
CA ASP A 280 6.04 9.42 0.82
C ASP A 280 6.56 10.13 -0.43
N ILE A 281 6.98 11.40 -0.30
CA ILE A 281 7.35 12.29 -1.43
C ILE A 281 8.81 12.71 -1.28
N GLY A 282 9.64 12.39 -2.27
CA GLY A 282 11.00 12.91 -2.39
C GLY A 282 11.04 14.28 -3.07
N PHE A 283 12.09 15.04 -2.78
CA PHE A 283 12.40 16.31 -3.43
C PHE A 283 13.91 16.38 -3.72
N ASP A 284 14.29 16.58 -4.97
CA ASP A 284 15.69 16.62 -5.40
C ASP A 284 16.24 18.06 -5.56
N GLY A 285 15.43 19.06 -5.21
CA GLY A 285 15.72 20.49 -5.42
C GLY A 285 15.08 21.08 -6.68
N SER A 286 14.61 20.24 -7.61
CA SER A 286 13.96 20.66 -8.84
C SER A 286 12.56 20.08 -9.04
N GLY A 287 12.31 18.87 -8.53
CA GLY A 287 11.06 18.16 -8.72
C GLY A 287 10.65 17.30 -7.53
N PHE A 288 9.35 16.98 -7.49
CA PHE A 288 8.76 16.11 -6.47
C PHE A 288 8.48 14.72 -7.05
N TYR A 289 8.73 13.69 -6.25
CA TYR A 289 8.61 12.28 -6.64
C TYR A 289 7.75 11.53 -5.64
N LEU A 290 6.64 10.95 -6.07
CA LEU A 290 5.82 10.09 -5.22
C LEU A 290 6.41 8.68 -5.16
N PHE A 291 6.97 8.29 -4.01
CA PHE A 291 7.57 6.97 -3.81
C PHE A 291 6.59 5.89 -3.36
N GLU A 292 5.66 6.27 -2.49
CA GLU A 292 4.65 5.37 -1.94
C GLU A 292 3.39 6.16 -1.56
N ALA A 293 2.23 5.54 -1.71
CA ALA A 293 0.98 6.06 -1.20
C ALA A 293 0.21 4.96 -0.45
N GLN A 294 -0.43 5.33 0.65
CA GLN A 294 -1.25 4.44 1.47
C GLN A 294 -2.61 5.09 1.71
N TYR A 295 -3.70 4.34 1.48
CA TYR A 295 -5.07 4.86 1.50
C TYR A 295 -5.97 4.17 2.52
N VAL A 296 -5.53 3.08 3.14
CA VAL A 296 -6.34 2.30 4.09
C VAL A 296 -5.89 2.49 5.52
N CYS A 297 -4.59 2.30 5.76
CA CYS A 297 -3.99 2.44 7.08
C CYS A 297 -2.55 2.94 6.97
N PHE A 298 -2.17 3.83 7.86
CA PHE A 298 -0.82 4.36 7.99
C PHE A 298 -0.58 4.81 9.43
N GLY A 299 0.69 4.94 9.82
CA GLY A 299 1.04 5.40 11.16
C GLY A 299 0.62 6.85 11.39
N THR A 300 0.08 7.14 12.55
CA THR A 300 -0.44 8.44 12.97
C THR A 300 0.61 9.35 13.63
N TYR A 301 1.84 8.87 13.77
CA TYR A 301 2.92 9.60 14.44
C TYR A 301 3.08 11.05 13.97
N THR A 302 2.96 11.28 12.65
CA THR A 302 3.03 12.64 12.08
C THR A 302 1.89 13.53 12.57
N LEU A 303 0.67 12.99 12.67
CA LEU A 303 -0.50 13.68 13.17
C LEU A 303 -0.37 14.01 14.66
N GLU A 304 0.12 13.05 15.46
CA GLU A 304 0.22 13.18 16.92
C GLU A 304 1.25 14.22 17.37
N HIS A 305 2.31 14.40 16.59
CA HIS A 305 3.44 15.28 16.94
C HIS A 305 3.55 16.55 16.09
N SER A 306 2.77 16.67 15.01
CA SER A 306 2.78 17.89 14.20
C SER A 306 2.04 19.03 14.91
N SER A 307 2.69 20.20 14.98
CA SER A 307 2.10 21.43 15.51
C SER A 307 1.36 22.24 14.44
N PHE A 308 1.35 21.78 13.17
CA PHE A 308 0.81 22.49 12.02
C PHE A 308 0.04 21.55 11.09
N PHE A 309 -0.98 22.07 10.43
CA PHE A 309 -1.77 21.42 9.39
C PHE A 309 -2.34 22.45 8.42
#